data_e845201e72f4ad513f7a75c2b52b30d6
#
_entry.id   e845201e72f4ad513f7a75c2b52b30d6
#
_cell.length_a   1.000
_cell.length_b   1.000
_cell.length_c   1.000
_cell.angle_alpha   90.00
_cell.angle_beta   90.00
_cell.angle_gamma   90.00
#
_symmetry.space_group_name_H-M   'P 1'
#
loop_
_entity.id
_entity.type
_entity.pdbx_description
1 polymer ?
#
loop_
_entity_poly.entity_id
_entity_poly.type
_entity_poly.pdbx_seq_one_letter_code
_entity_poly.pdbx_strand_id
1 'polypeptide(L)'
;HADVELMKKELEKFSPGSGAGDGYARFMDLAEKLHKISDDFFFWKSIGGLKDMFDPKRSVTVSMLREVMRMRPGHSVAGTVRSYVPDSRAAQMLDHYTQYVGSCPESSPAVLCGIAHMQSNDGVWYPRGGTGAVPKALTKLALSLGVEIRTNTAIRQIVVKNNRAVGVLTADGETIRGRAVVSNSDSVRTHQELLDGRPQKRFLGREKL
;
A
#
# COMPACT_ATOMS: atom_id res chain seq x y z
N HIS A 1 7.50 3.14 21.00
CA HIS A 1 6.64 2.38 21.89
C HIS A 1 5.21 2.44 21.40
N ALA A 2 4.45 1.34 21.49
CA ALA A 2 3.04 1.32 21.05
C ALA A 2 2.15 2.18 21.97
N ASP A 3 2.49 2.26 23.27
CA ASP A 3 1.80 3.12 24.24
C ASP A 3 2.21 4.57 24.03
N VAL A 4 1.25 5.42 23.68
CA VAL A 4 1.46 6.84 23.35
C VAL A 4 1.92 7.62 24.56
N GLU A 5 1.37 7.35 25.75
CA GLU A 5 1.74 8.06 26.99
C GLU A 5 3.16 7.70 27.44
N LEU A 6 3.55 6.44 27.27
CA LEU A 6 4.91 6.02 27.58
C LEU A 6 5.90 6.63 26.55
N MET A 7 5.55 6.64 25.27
CA MET A 7 6.38 7.26 24.23
C MET A 7 6.53 8.77 24.44
N LYS A 8 5.47 9.46 24.85
CA LYS A 8 5.50 10.87 25.24
C LYS A 8 6.52 11.13 26.35
N LYS A 9 6.50 10.30 27.41
CA LYS A 9 7.46 10.40 28.52
C LYS A 9 8.91 10.16 28.06
N GLU A 10 9.14 9.18 27.17
CA GLU A 10 10.47 8.90 26.65
C GLU A 10 10.98 10.03 25.74
N LEU A 11 10.12 10.65 24.94
CA LEU A 11 10.48 11.80 24.12
C LEU A 11 10.79 13.05 24.97
N GLU A 12 10.07 13.25 26.06
CA GLU A 12 10.37 14.35 27.00
C GLU A 12 11.72 14.14 27.71
N LYS A 13 12.07 12.90 28.06
CA LYS A 13 13.41 12.57 28.57
C LYS A 13 14.50 12.77 27.51
N PHE A 14 14.20 12.40 26.25
CA PHE A 14 15.14 12.51 25.13
C PHE A 14 15.45 13.97 24.78
N SER A 15 14.46 14.83 24.83
CA SER A 15 14.57 16.27 24.51
C SER A 15 13.74 17.10 25.48
N PRO A 16 14.27 17.32 26.72
CA PRO A 16 13.55 18.04 27.77
C PRO A 16 13.16 19.45 27.36
N GLY A 17 11.91 19.83 27.62
CA GLY A 17 11.40 21.17 27.35
C GLY A 17 11.19 21.51 25.87
N SER A 18 11.44 20.58 24.96
CA SER A 18 11.21 20.79 23.50
C SER A 18 9.74 20.72 23.11
N GLY A 19 8.90 20.17 23.98
CA GLY A 19 7.49 19.84 23.64
C GLY A 19 7.35 18.67 22.67
N ALA A 20 8.40 17.88 22.44
CA ALA A 20 8.37 16.74 21.52
C ALA A 20 7.39 15.66 21.96
N GLY A 21 7.26 15.41 23.27
CA GLY A 21 6.31 14.44 23.82
C GLY A 21 4.86 14.82 23.56
N ASP A 22 4.47 16.06 23.89
CA ASP A 22 3.12 16.57 23.63
C ASP A 22 2.85 16.68 22.12
N GLY A 23 3.85 17.07 21.35
CA GLY A 23 3.79 17.11 19.90
C GLY A 23 3.51 15.75 19.31
N TYR A 24 4.19 14.71 19.78
CA TYR A 24 3.98 13.33 19.38
C TYR A 24 2.55 12.85 19.68
N ALA A 25 2.03 13.11 20.88
CA ALA A 25 0.67 12.70 21.22
C ALA A 25 -0.36 13.34 20.26
N ARG A 26 -0.27 14.65 20.02
CA ARG A 26 -1.14 15.34 19.04
C ARG A 26 -0.95 14.83 17.60
N PHE A 27 0.27 14.44 17.23
CA PHE A 27 0.54 13.82 15.94
C PHE A 27 -0.14 12.45 15.82
N MET A 28 -0.14 11.63 16.88
CA MET A 28 -0.81 10.33 16.88
C MET A 28 -2.33 10.46 16.77
N ASP A 29 -2.94 11.49 17.38
CA ASP A 29 -4.37 11.81 17.19
C ASP A 29 -4.69 12.16 15.72
N LEU A 30 -3.79 12.87 15.05
CA LEU A 30 -3.92 13.12 13.62
C LEU A 30 -3.76 11.83 12.82
N ALA A 31 -2.75 11.02 13.14
CA ALA A 31 -2.46 9.75 12.45
C ALA A 31 -3.65 8.79 12.53
N GLU A 32 -4.33 8.69 13.67
CA GLU A 32 -5.56 7.91 13.82
C GLU A 32 -6.64 8.38 12.85
N LYS A 33 -6.90 9.68 12.80
CA LYS A 33 -7.91 10.26 11.89
C LYS A 33 -7.58 9.99 10.43
N LEU A 34 -6.32 10.14 10.05
CA LEU A 34 -5.86 9.88 8.68
C LEU A 34 -5.93 8.40 8.33
N HIS A 35 -5.60 7.51 9.28
CA HIS A 35 -5.73 6.06 9.07
C HIS A 35 -7.19 5.69 8.83
N LYS A 36 -8.11 6.15 9.66
CA LYS A 36 -9.56 5.90 9.51
C LYS A 36 -10.10 6.39 8.16
N ILE A 37 -9.69 7.59 7.73
CA ILE A 37 -10.05 8.11 6.41
C ILE A 37 -9.48 7.20 5.31
N SER A 38 -8.23 6.75 5.45
CA SER A 38 -7.59 5.87 4.47
C SER A 38 -8.29 4.53 4.38
N ASP A 39 -8.71 3.95 5.50
CA ASP A 39 -9.48 2.71 5.55
C ASP A 39 -10.82 2.86 4.83
N ASP A 40 -11.56 3.91 5.09
CA ASP A 40 -12.85 4.18 4.46
C ASP A 40 -12.75 4.44 2.94
N PHE A 41 -11.67 5.08 2.47
CA PHE A 41 -11.57 5.58 1.09
C PHE A 41 -10.67 4.75 0.18
N PHE A 42 -9.54 4.22 0.67
CA PHE A 42 -8.50 3.65 -0.19
C PHE A 42 -8.35 2.14 -0.08
N PHE A 43 -8.43 1.56 1.12
CA PHE A 43 -8.08 0.15 1.30
C PHE A 43 -9.11 -0.81 0.71
N TRP A 44 -10.38 -0.48 0.77
CA TRP A 44 -11.46 -1.38 0.37
C TRP A 44 -12.16 -0.98 -0.93
N LYS A 45 -11.68 0.06 -1.60
CA LYS A 45 -12.28 0.59 -2.82
C LYS A 45 -11.24 0.77 -3.90
N SER A 46 -11.49 0.22 -5.07
CA SER A 46 -10.68 0.50 -6.24
C SER A 46 -10.92 1.94 -6.69
N ILE A 47 -9.87 2.75 -6.71
CA ILE A 47 -9.88 4.11 -7.26
C ILE A 47 -9.06 4.07 -8.54
N GLY A 48 -9.72 3.91 -9.69
CA GLY A 48 -9.09 3.90 -11.01
C GLY A 48 -8.83 5.30 -11.59
N GLY A 49 -9.42 6.35 -10.97
CA GLY A 49 -9.23 7.73 -11.39
C GLY A 49 -10.13 8.72 -10.66
N LEU A 50 -9.95 10.01 -10.97
CA LEU A 50 -10.74 11.10 -10.36
C LEU A 50 -12.26 10.91 -10.50
N LYS A 51 -12.72 10.25 -11.56
CA LYS A 51 -14.15 9.96 -11.78
C LYS A 51 -14.73 9.02 -10.74
N ASP A 52 -13.94 8.12 -10.18
CA ASP A 52 -14.38 7.16 -9.17
C ASP A 52 -14.54 7.84 -7.79
N MET A 53 -13.88 8.97 -7.59
CA MET A 53 -14.07 9.83 -6.41
C MET A 53 -15.40 10.61 -6.48
N PHE A 54 -15.92 10.85 -7.70
CA PHE A 54 -17.14 11.61 -7.97
C PHE A 54 -18.25 10.71 -8.53
N ASP A 55 -18.48 9.52 -7.95
CA ASP A 55 -19.59 8.67 -8.33
C ASP A 55 -20.92 9.40 -8.00
N PRO A 56 -21.76 9.75 -9.03
CA PRO A 56 -23.01 10.46 -8.81
C PRO A 56 -24.03 9.65 -7.98
N LYS A 57 -23.85 8.35 -7.85
CA LYS A 57 -24.66 7.48 -6.96
C LYS A 57 -24.23 7.60 -5.49
N ARG A 58 -23.11 8.24 -5.22
CA ARG A 58 -22.66 8.63 -3.89
C ARG A 58 -22.77 10.13 -3.81
N SER A 59 -23.81 10.63 -3.18
CA SER A 59 -23.94 12.05 -2.87
C SER A 59 -22.60 12.56 -2.33
N VAL A 60 -21.98 13.51 -3.04
CA VAL A 60 -20.84 14.28 -2.50
C VAL A 60 -21.38 15.03 -1.29
N THR A 61 -21.33 14.39 -0.15
CA THR A 61 -21.83 14.94 1.10
C THR A 61 -20.82 15.95 1.63
N VAL A 62 -21.28 17.00 2.27
CA VAL A 62 -20.41 17.98 2.98
C VAL A 62 -19.42 17.26 3.91
N SER A 63 -19.80 16.11 4.47
CA SER A 63 -18.92 15.25 5.25
C SER A 63 -17.72 14.74 4.43
N MET A 64 -17.95 14.30 3.19
CA MET A 64 -16.86 13.80 2.32
C MET A 64 -15.86 14.91 1.97
N LEU A 65 -16.35 16.12 1.67
CA LEU A 65 -15.47 17.27 1.44
C LEU A 65 -14.65 17.61 2.69
N ARG A 66 -15.27 17.54 3.87
CA ARG A 66 -14.57 17.73 5.15
C ARG A 66 -13.48 16.67 5.37
N GLU A 67 -13.75 15.40 5.05
CA GLU A 67 -12.77 14.33 5.17
C GLU A 67 -11.58 14.53 4.20
N VAL A 68 -11.85 14.91 2.95
CA VAL A 68 -10.79 15.24 1.98
C VAL A 68 -9.93 16.41 2.47
N MET A 69 -10.54 17.44 3.05
CA MET A 69 -9.78 18.56 3.63
C MET A 69 -8.95 18.14 4.85
N ARG A 70 -9.42 17.16 5.63
CA ARG A 70 -8.67 16.57 6.75
C ARG A 70 -7.44 15.79 6.31
N MET A 71 -7.42 15.25 5.08
CA MET A 71 -6.23 14.61 4.50
C MET A 71 -5.05 15.58 4.32
N ARG A 72 -5.25 16.87 4.59
CA ARG A 72 -4.25 17.93 4.41
C ARG A 72 -3.68 17.98 2.98
N PRO A 73 -4.52 18.15 1.95
CA PRO A 73 -4.06 18.22 0.58
C PRO A 73 -3.01 19.32 0.43
N GLY A 74 -1.96 19.05 -0.34
CA GLY A 74 -0.85 19.97 -0.52
C GLY A 74 0.20 20.00 0.61
N HIS A 75 0.02 19.22 1.67
CA HIS A 75 1.03 19.06 2.72
C HIS A 75 1.80 17.74 2.55
N SER A 76 3.09 17.78 2.85
CA SER A 76 3.93 16.58 2.90
C SER A 76 3.92 15.92 4.28
N VAL A 77 4.39 14.66 4.34
CA VAL A 77 4.64 13.98 5.62
C VAL A 77 5.62 14.79 6.46
N ALA A 78 6.78 15.18 5.89
CA ALA A 78 7.79 15.95 6.58
C ALA A 78 7.24 17.27 7.14
N GLY A 79 6.52 18.05 6.33
CA GLY A 79 5.90 19.30 6.77
C GLY A 79 4.85 19.09 7.86
N THR A 80 4.06 18.02 7.74
CA THR A 80 3.06 17.66 8.74
C THR A 80 3.70 17.25 10.05
N VAL A 81 4.66 16.34 10.05
CA VAL A 81 5.37 15.89 11.26
C VAL A 81 5.98 17.09 11.99
N ARG A 82 6.73 17.95 11.30
CA ARG A 82 7.40 19.11 11.88
C ARG A 82 6.45 20.18 12.42
N SER A 83 5.22 20.22 11.92
CA SER A 83 4.19 21.12 12.49
C SER A 83 3.66 20.66 13.86
N TYR A 84 3.89 19.41 14.24
CA TYR A 84 3.50 18.84 15.52
C TYR A 84 4.69 18.62 16.46
N VAL A 85 5.81 18.12 15.93
CA VAL A 85 6.99 17.72 16.71
C VAL A 85 8.14 18.67 16.45
N PRO A 86 8.43 19.59 17.41
CA PRO A 86 9.42 20.64 17.19
C PRO A 86 10.87 20.16 17.18
N ASP A 87 11.20 19.10 17.92
CA ASP A 87 12.56 18.52 17.90
C ASP A 87 12.82 17.82 16.58
N SER A 88 13.88 18.26 15.87
CA SER A 88 14.20 17.77 14.54
C SER A 88 14.57 16.28 14.49
N ARG A 89 15.20 15.76 15.56
CA ARG A 89 15.61 14.35 15.67
C ARG A 89 14.38 13.46 15.91
N ALA A 90 13.47 13.90 16.77
CA ALA A 90 12.19 13.23 16.99
C ALA A 90 11.32 13.27 15.72
N ALA A 91 11.30 14.40 15.01
CA ALA A 91 10.62 14.51 13.72
C ALA A 91 11.21 13.55 12.67
N GLN A 92 12.54 13.48 12.57
CA GLN A 92 13.22 12.55 11.67
C GLN A 92 12.89 11.08 11.97
N MET A 93 12.76 10.73 13.25
CA MET A 93 12.32 9.40 13.65
C MET A 93 10.91 9.07 13.08
N LEU A 94 10.01 10.05 12.99
CA LEU A 94 8.67 9.85 12.45
C LEU A 94 8.64 9.84 10.91
N ASP A 95 9.62 10.45 10.26
CA ASP A 95 9.77 10.42 8.80
C ASP A 95 9.94 8.99 8.25
N HIS A 96 10.41 8.03 9.07
CA HIS A 96 10.64 6.64 8.65
C HIS A 96 9.37 5.93 8.15
N TYR A 97 8.18 6.38 8.53
CA TYR A 97 6.93 5.76 8.07
C TYR A 97 6.76 5.79 6.55
N THR A 98 7.39 6.74 5.86
CA THR A 98 7.36 6.80 4.38
C THR A 98 8.15 5.66 3.72
N GLN A 99 9.03 4.96 4.46
CA GLN A 99 9.77 3.81 3.96
C GLN A 99 8.86 2.64 3.56
N TYR A 100 7.67 2.52 4.16
CA TYR A 100 6.68 1.50 3.78
C TYR A 100 6.23 1.63 2.32
N VAL A 101 6.22 2.84 1.78
CA VAL A 101 5.86 3.12 0.39
C VAL A 101 7.06 3.46 -0.49
N GLY A 102 8.27 3.48 0.08
CA GLY A 102 9.49 3.76 -0.64
C GLY A 102 9.60 5.20 -1.16
N SER A 103 9.03 6.17 -0.45
CA SER A 103 8.99 7.56 -0.88
C SER A 103 9.69 8.51 0.10
N CYS A 104 10.11 9.67 -0.40
CA CYS A 104 10.75 10.72 0.38
C CYS A 104 9.70 11.47 1.23
N PRO A 105 9.95 11.73 2.54
CA PRO A 105 9.00 12.41 3.41
C PRO A 105 8.58 13.80 2.93
N GLU A 106 9.47 14.51 2.26
CA GLU A 106 9.23 15.86 1.73
C GLU A 106 8.24 15.87 0.56
N SER A 107 8.19 14.78 -0.23
CA SER A 107 7.31 14.65 -1.39
C SER A 107 6.11 13.74 -1.14
N SER A 108 6.09 13.01 -0.04
CA SER A 108 5.01 12.11 0.33
C SER A 108 3.80 12.88 0.85
N PRO A 109 2.57 12.58 0.39
CA PRO A 109 1.38 13.27 0.86
C PRO A 109 1.09 12.99 2.34
N ALA A 110 0.59 14.00 3.05
CA ALA A 110 0.34 13.97 4.49
C ALA A 110 -0.56 12.82 4.96
N VAL A 111 -1.43 12.30 4.11
CA VAL A 111 -2.30 11.15 4.43
C VAL A 111 -1.50 9.93 4.87
N LEU A 112 -0.26 9.78 4.40
CA LEU A 112 0.62 8.68 4.80
C LEU A 112 1.07 8.75 6.28
N CYS A 113 0.87 9.88 6.97
CA CYS A 113 1.04 9.93 8.42
C CYS A 113 0.12 8.94 9.16
N GLY A 114 -0.98 8.49 8.53
CA GLY A 114 -1.85 7.43 9.07
C GLY A 114 -1.14 6.10 9.31
N ILE A 115 -0.02 5.84 8.63
CA ILE A 115 0.82 4.64 8.84
C ILE A 115 1.35 4.58 10.28
N ALA A 116 1.61 5.73 10.91
CA ALA A 116 2.04 5.80 12.31
C ALA A 116 1.02 5.15 13.26
N HIS A 117 -0.27 5.44 13.06
CA HIS A 117 -1.35 4.81 13.83
C HIS A 117 -1.46 3.32 13.55
N MET A 118 -1.46 2.92 12.27
CA MET A 118 -1.50 1.52 11.88
C MET A 118 -0.37 0.72 12.56
N GLN A 119 0.85 1.21 12.52
CA GLN A 119 1.98 0.51 13.13
C GLN A 119 1.92 0.47 14.66
N SER A 120 1.52 1.56 15.31
CA SER A 120 1.56 1.67 16.78
C SER A 120 0.34 1.08 17.44
N ASN A 121 -0.84 1.16 16.81
CA ASN A 121 -2.12 0.76 17.39
C ASN A 121 -2.55 -0.64 16.94
N ASP A 122 -2.49 -0.93 15.63
CA ASP A 122 -2.83 -2.24 15.10
C ASP A 122 -1.68 -3.24 15.27
N GLY A 123 -0.45 -2.71 15.40
CA GLY A 123 0.74 -3.46 15.71
C GLY A 123 1.45 -4.01 14.47
N VAL A 124 2.67 -4.47 14.71
CA VAL A 124 3.49 -5.18 13.73
C VAL A 124 3.70 -6.60 14.22
N TRP A 125 3.26 -7.57 13.42
CA TRP A 125 3.25 -8.97 13.79
C TRP A 125 4.35 -9.72 13.05
N TYR A 126 5.12 -10.49 13.80
CA TYR A 126 6.14 -11.35 13.24
C TYR A 126 5.70 -12.82 13.37
N PRO A 127 5.54 -13.54 12.25
CA PRO A 127 5.05 -14.91 12.30
C PRO A 127 6.08 -15.83 12.97
N ARG A 128 5.58 -16.74 13.82
CA ARG A 128 6.44 -17.74 14.47
C ARG A 128 7.12 -18.60 13.41
N GLY A 129 8.44 -18.69 13.46
CA GLY A 129 9.26 -19.38 12.45
C GLY A 129 9.70 -18.50 11.27
N GLY A 130 9.53 -17.16 11.38
CA GLY A 130 9.98 -16.20 10.39
C GLY A 130 8.95 -15.91 9.30
N THR A 131 9.23 -14.91 8.47
CA THR A 131 8.31 -14.48 7.38
C THR A 131 8.03 -15.60 6.37
N GLY A 132 8.95 -16.55 6.19
CA GLY A 132 8.75 -17.74 5.36
C GLY A 132 7.61 -18.65 5.83
N ALA A 133 7.12 -18.50 7.07
CA ALA A 133 5.98 -19.26 7.56
C ALA A 133 4.67 -18.87 6.85
N VAL A 134 4.55 -17.61 6.40
CA VAL A 134 3.35 -17.12 5.69
C VAL A 134 3.16 -17.84 4.34
N PRO A 135 4.12 -17.83 3.40
CA PRO A 135 3.94 -18.55 2.14
C PRO A 135 3.81 -20.06 2.34
N LYS A 136 4.46 -20.66 3.35
CA LYS A 136 4.26 -22.08 3.68
C LYS A 136 2.84 -22.37 4.11
N ALA A 137 2.24 -21.52 4.94
CA ALA A 137 0.85 -21.68 5.38
C ALA A 137 -0.13 -21.53 4.21
N LEU A 138 0.09 -20.52 3.34
CA LEU A 138 -0.71 -20.33 2.13
C LEU A 138 -0.60 -21.50 1.16
N THR A 139 0.60 -22.05 0.96
CA THR A 139 0.82 -23.25 0.15
C THR A 139 0.04 -24.44 0.71
N LYS A 140 0.13 -24.66 2.03
CA LYS A 140 -0.63 -25.75 2.69
C LYS A 140 -2.14 -25.60 2.51
N LEU A 141 -2.65 -24.38 2.67
CA LEU A 141 -4.07 -24.07 2.44
C LEU A 141 -4.46 -24.31 0.97
N ALA A 142 -3.68 -23.84 0.02
CA ALA A 142 -3.94 -24.04 -1.40
C ALA A 142 -4.05 -25.52 -1.75
N LEU A 143 -3.09 -26.33 -1.29
CA LEU A 143 -3.09 -27.79 -1.50
C LEU A 143 -4.32 -28.46 -0.87
N SER A 144 -4.73 -28.04 0.35
CA SER A 144 -5.92 -28.56 1.01
C SER A 144 -7.23 -28.22 0.27
N LEU A 145 -7.23 -27.17 -0.52
CA LEU A 145 -8.34 -26.76 -1.40
C LEU A 145 -8.28 -27.39 -2.80
N GLY A 146 -7.34 -28.32 -3.03
CA GLY A 146 -7.19 -29.00 -4.32
C GLY A 146 -6.47 -28.19 -5.39
N VAL A 147 -5.77 -27.12 -5.02
CA VAL A 147 -4.95 -26.34 -5.97
C VAL A 147 -3.71 -27.14 -6.37
N GLU A 148 -3.47 -27.29 -7.65
CA GLU A 148 -2.23 -27.86 -8.17
C GLU A 148 -1.14 -26.78 -8.20
N ILE A 149 -0.01 -27.06 -7.57
CA ILE A 149 1.15 -26.16 -7.55
C ILE A 149 2.28 -26.79 -8.35
N ARG A 150 2.70 -26.11 -9.42
CA ARG A 150 3.82 -26.53 -10.25
C ARG A 150 4.98 -25.55 -10.08
N THR A 151 6.04 -26.01 -9.46
CA THR A 151 7.32 -25.27 -9.35
C THR A 151 8.22 -25.58 -10.55
N ASN A 152 9.26 -24.77 -10.74
CA ASN A 152 10.20 -24.94 -11.86
C ASN A 152 9.56 -24.98 -13.26
N THR A 153 8.36 -24.39 -13.38
CA THR A 153 7.58 -24.35 -14.61
C THR A 153 7.52 -22.91 -15.12
N ALA A 154 8.50 -22.55 -15.93
CA ALA A 154 8.57 -21.21 -16.50
C ALA A 154 7.44 -21.04 -17.56
N ILE A 155 6.75 -19.91 -17.48
CA ILE A 155 5.71 -19.55 -18.45
C ILE A 155 6.31 -18.69 -19.56
N ARG A 156 6.17 -19.15 -20.79
CA ARG A 156 6.63 -18.45 -21.99
C ARG A 156 5.59 -17.47 -22.53
N GLN A 157 4.30 -17.80 -22.43
CA GLN A 157 3.24 -16.98 -23.06
C GLN A 157 1.89 -17.20 -22.37
N ILE A 158 1.09 -16.14 -22.27
CA ILE A 158 -0.36 -16.22 -21.98
C ILE A 158 -1.08 -16.41 -23.32
N VAL A 159 -1.75 -17.55 -23.48
CA VAL A 159 -2.47 -17.88 -24.71
C VAL A 159 -3.78 -17.08 -24.77
N VAL A 160 -3.91 -16.23 -25.79
CA VAL A 160 -5.12 -15.40 -26.01
C VAL A 160 -5.85 -15.86 -27.27
N LYS A 161 -7.13 -16.18 -27.15
CA LYS A 161 -8.04 -16.47 -28.27
C LYS A 161 -9.27 -15.57 -28.16
N ASN A 162 -9.68 -14.96 -29.27
CA ASN A 162 -10.85 -14.08 -29.31
C ASN A 162 -10.83 -13.02 -28.20
N ASN A 163 -9.69 -12.38 -27.97
CA ASN A 163 -9.44 -11.36 -26.95
C ASN A 163 -9.66 -11.82 -25.49
N ARG A 164 -9.56 -13.13 -25.23
CA ARG A 164 -9.66 -13.75 -23.90
C ARG A 164 -8.45 -14.62 -23.63
N ALA A 165 -7.88 -14.51 -22.42
CA ALA A 165 -6.88 -15.46 -21.95
C ALA A 165 -7.55 -16.84 -21.75
N VAL A 166 -7.01 -17.86 -22.38
CA VAL A 166 -7.56 -19.23 -22.35
C VAL A 166 -6.58 -20.24 -21.75
N GLY A 167 -5.44 -19.79 -21.27
CA GLY A 167 -4.41 -20.62 -20.66
C GLY A 167 -3.03 -20.00 -20.79
N VAL A 168 -2.03 -20.82 -20.51
CA VAL A 168 -0.62 -20.45 -20.60
C VAL A 168 0.15 -21.50 -21.41
N LEU A 169 1.24 -21.08 -22.05
CA LEU A 169 2.22 -21.93 -22.68
C LEU A 169 3.49 -21.92 -21.81
N THR A 170 3.94 -23.09 -21.41
CA THR A 170 5.17 -23.25 -20.64
C THR A 170 6.41 -23.18 -21.56
N ALA A 171 7.60 -23.01 -20.96
CA ALA A 171 8.83 -22.92 -21.73
C ALA A 171 9.20 -24.23 -22.46
N ASP A 172 8.77 -25.37 -21.91
CA ASP A 172 8.94 -26.70 -22.49
C ASP A 172 7.87 -27.08 -23.54
N GLY A 173 6.91 -26.17 -23.79
CA GLY A 173 5.91 -26.31 -24.86
C GLY A 173 4.58 -26.91 -24.43
N GLU A 174 4.35 -27.19 -23.13
CA GLU A 174 3.06 -27.64 -22.64
C GLU A 174 2.04 -26.48 -22.66
N THR A 175 0.81 -26.75 -23.08
CA THR A 175 -0.28 -25.77 -22.96
C THR A 175 -1.19 -26.15 -21.80
N ILE A 176 -1.22 -25.31 -20.76
CA ILE A 176 -2.12 -25.45 -19.63
C ILE A 176 -3.34 -24.57 -19.87
N ARG A 177 -4.51 -25.19 -20.01
CA ARG A 177 -5.77 -24.47 -20.26
C ARG A 177 -6.38 -23.93 -18.97
N GLY A 178 -6.98 -22.74 -19.04
CA GLY A 178 -7.68 -22.10 -17.93
C GLY A 178 -8.80 -21.19 -18.42
N ARG A 179 -9.80 -20.97 -17.57
CA ARG A 179 -10.90 -20.02 -17.84
C ARG A 179 -10.45 -18.56 -17.70
N ALA A 180 -9.40 -18.32 -16.94
CA ALA A 180 -8.76 -17.03 -16.71
C ALA A 180 -7.29 -17.28 -16.37
N VAL A 181 -6.47 -16.24 -16.51
CA VAL A 181 -5.07 -16.21 -16.09
C VAL A 181 -4.86 -15.02 -15.19
N VAL A 182 -4.26 -15.24 -14.02
CA VAL A 182 -3.79 -14.18 -13.11
C VAL A 182 -2.28 -14.18 -13.14
N SER A 183 -1.69 -13.06 -13.56
CA SER A 183 -0.23 -12.88 -13.55
C SER A 183 0.19 -12.08 -12.33
N ASN A 184 1.10 -12.63 -11.54
CA ASN A 184 1.78 -11.93 -10.45
C ASN A 184 3.20 -11.45 -10.84
N SER A 185 3.52 -11.50 -12.13
CA SER A 185 4.71 -10.86 -12.69
C SER A 185 4.49 -9.35 -12.75
N ASP A 186 5.56 -8.56 -12.88
CA ASP A 186 5.45 -7.13 -13.15
C ASP A 186 4.50 -6.86 -14.32
N SER A 187 3.67 -5.80 -14.20
CA SER A 187 2.62 -5.53 -15.17
C SER A 187 3.18 -5.18 -16.56
N VAL A 188 4.26 -4.40 -16.62
CA VAL A 188 4.93 -4.04 -17.87
C VAL A 188 5.51 -5.30 -18.52
N ARG A 189 6.22 -6.10 -17.72
CA ARG A 189 6.78 -7.37 -18.18
C ARG A 189 5.72 -8.35 -18.65
N THR A 190 4.61 -8.49 -17.93
CA THR A 190 3.48 -9.33 -18.34
C THR A 190 2.96 -8.93 -19.73
N HIS A 191 2.80 -7.64 -19.98
CA HIS A 191 2.29 -7.14 -21.25
C HIS A 191 3.31 -7.22 -22.39
N GLN A 192 4.57 -6.97 -22.10
CA GLN A 192 5.63 -6.99 -23.12
C GLN A 192 6.08 -8.39 -23.49
N GLU A 193 6.27 -9.27 -22.49
CA GLU A 193 6.88 -10.58 -22.69
C GLU A 193 5.85 -11.71 -22.82
N LEU A 194 4.77 -11.67 -22.00
CA LEU A 194 3.84 -12.80 -21.93
C LEU A 194 2.60 -12.65 -22.84
N LEU A 195 2.21 -11.42 -23.18
CA LEU A 195 1.03 -11.16 -24.02
C LEU A 195 1.37 -10.82 -25.49
N ASP A 196 2.62 -10.97 -25.90
CA ASP A 196 3.06 -10.75 -27.28
C ASP A 196 2.68 -9.36 -27.82
N GLY A 197 2.72 -8.37 -26.96
CA GLY A 197 2.45 -6.96 -27.30
C GLY A 197 1.01 -6.61 -27.67
N ARG A 198 0.08 -7.58 -27.67
CA ARG A 198 -1.28 -7.40 -28.19
C ARG A 198 -2.18 -6.41 -27.44
N PRO A 199 -2.19 -6.27 -26.11
CA PRO A 199 -3.05 -5.28 -25.43
C PRO A 199 -2.40 -3.94 -25.18
N GLN A 200 -1.18 -3.70 -25.64
CA GLN A 200 -0.37 -2.54 -25.29
C GLN A 200 -0.97 -1.19 -25.66
N LYS A 201 -1.78 -1.09 -26.71
CA LYS A 201 -2.25 0.19 -27.24
C LYS A 201 -3.12 1.01 -26.27
N ARG A 202 -3.62 0.43 -25.19
CA ARG A 202 -4.52 1.12 -24.27
C ARG A 202 -3.95 1.35 -22.86
N PHE A 203 -3.02 0.51 -22.41
CA PHE A 203 -2.43 0.60 -21.05
C PHE A 203 -1.01 1.16 -21.04
N LEU A 204 -0.22 0.85 -22.05
CA LEU A 204 1.16 1.32 -22.20
C LEU A 204 1.28 2.38 -23.30
N GLY A 205 0.17 2.94 -23.72
CA GLY A 205 0.10 3.98 -24.74
C GLY A 205 0.68 5.28 -24.25
N ARG A 206 1.98 5.34 -24.18
CA ARG A 206 2.91 6.41 -24.47
C ARG A 206 4.26 6.07 -23.87
N GLU A 207 5.19 5.80 -24.74
CA GLU A 207 6.61 5.91 -24.58
C GLU A 207 7.03 6.91 -23.52
N LYS A 208 7.18 6.48 -22.31
CA LYS A 208 8.01 7.10 -21.27
C LYS A 208 8.30 5.99 -20.25
N LEU A 209 9.04 5.02 -20.70
CA LEU A 209 9.93 4.23 -19.87
C LEU A 209 11.34 4.57 -20.26
#